data_2eb45b34dcd7dc5dcc6e21c8121c47e8
#
_entry.id   2eb45b34dcd7dc5dcc6e21c8121c47e8
#
_cell.length_a   1.000
_cell.length_b   1.000
_cell.length_c   1.000
_cell.angle_alpha   90.00
_cell.angle_beta   90.00
_cell.angle_gamma   90.00
#
_symmetry.space_group_name_H-M   'P 1'
#
loop_
_entity.id
_entity.type
_entity.pdbx_description
1 polymer ?
#
loop_
_entity_poly.entity_id
_entity_poly.type
_entity_poly.pdbx_seq_one_letter_code
_entity_poly.pdbx_strand_id
1 'polypeptide(L)'
;TVPTTTTLTLNDTSMVPVDSRNYSGYDSGGVLGTAFIKITNGATEPNNVISWTAADGVSLYHVYRDDNGTFGFIGSTEVTSFTDKNIDTELTDTPPRVRNPFLQAGYYPSTVAFYNQRRVFANSNTYPQRIWMTQTANISNMATSNPVKDDDAIILTIASMQVNEIRHMIPLAQLIVLTSGGEWELAGAGGAALTPSSVEVIPQTYYGSTEVQPLVSGANVLFIEPGQVVRDLGYRYETDSYTGNDISILARHLFEGFSITDWSFAQAPDSSAHCVRNDGRLLHLTYLKEQEIFGWTTSETRGDFSSCATVEEDNQHVLYVIVERSIDGQLVKYIERQQERSYTQLEDAFYVDAGLTYDVPVAISGYTQA
;
A
#
# COMPACT_ATOMS: atom_id res chain seq x y z
N THR A 1 47.70 -21.20 27.71
CA THR A 1 47.92 -19.96 26.93
C THR A 1 46.69 -19.69 26.13
N VAL A 2 45.94 -18.70 26.56
CA VAL A 2 44.74 -18.17 25.90
C VAL A 2 45.23 -17.55 24.57
N PRO A 3 44.66 -17.87 23.41
CA PRO A 3 44.99 -17.16 22.19
C PRO A 3 44.46 -15.73 22.30
N THR A 4 45.36 -14.74 22.11
CA THR A 4 45.04 -13.30 22.22
C THR A 4 44.44 -12.68 20.96
N THR A 5 43.90 -13.48 20.04
CA THR A 5 43.19 -12.98 18.87
C THR A 5 41.84 -13.69 18.78
N THR A 6 40.81 -12.97 19.14
CA THR A 6 39.41 -13.39 18.98
C THR A 6 39.02 -13.25 17.51
N THR A 7 39.30 -14.28 16.71
CA THR A 7 38.68 -14.41 15.39
C THR A 7 37.35 -15.07 15.58
N LEU A 8 36.28 -14.35 15.35
CA LEU A 8 34.93 -14.91 15.33
C LEU A 8 34.70 -15.56 13.97
N THR A 9 34.49 -16.87 13.94
CA THR A 9 34.09 -17.57 12.71
C THR A 9 32.60 -17.84 12.78
N LEU A 10 31.85 -17.22 11.87
CA LEU A 10 30.43 -17.55 11.69
C LEU A 10 30.34 -18.84 10.92
N ASN A 11 29.62 -19.83 11.45
CA ASN A 11 29.34 -21.08 10.78
C ASN A 11 27.84 -21.13 10.41
N ASP A 12 27.53 -21.77 9.29
CA ASP A 12 26.16 -22.12 8.97
C ASP A 12 25.62 -23.25 9.86
N THR A 13 24.38 -23.65 9.66
CA THR A 13 23.73 -24.76 10.40
C THR A 13 24.42 -26.10 10.25
N SER A 14 25.36 -26.24 9.28
CA SER A 14 26.17 -27.43 9.01
C SER A 14 27.60 -27.32 9.58
N MET A 15 27.89 -26.31 10.42
CA MET A 15 29.20 -26.00 10.98
C MET A 15 30.29 -25.62 9.95
N VAL A 16 29.87 -25.17 8.77
CA VAL A 16 30.77 -24.67 7.74
C VAL A 16 31.01 -23.18 7.95
N PRO A 17 32.26 -22.69 7.90
CA PRO A 17 32.53 -21.26 8.02
C PRO A 17 31.83 -20.49 6.90
N VAL A 18 31.06 -19.46 7.30
CA VAL A 18 30.33 -18.60 6.37
C VAL A 18 31.27 -17.51 5.87
N ASP A 19 31.49 -17.43 4.56
CA ASP A 19 32.24 -16.35 3.93
C ASP A 19 31.34 -15.11 3.77
N SER A 20 31.56 -14.10 4.59
CA SER A 20 30.80 -12.85 4.59
C SER A 20 30.85 -12.08 3.25
N ARG A 21 31.82 -12.39 2.39
CA ARG A 21 31.97 -11.78 1.06
C ARG A 21 30.90 -12.23 0.06
N ASN A 22 30.20 -13.32 0.37
CA ASN A 22 29.11 -13.86 -0.47
C ASN A 22 27.74 -13.24 -0.18
N TYR A 23 27.67 -12.33 0.81
CA TYR A 23 26.45 -11.59 1.11
C TYR A 23 26.59 -10.18 0.57
N SER A 24 25.69 -9.76 -0.30
CA SER A 24 25.59 -8.37 -0.74
C SER A 24 25.43 -7.46 0.47
N GLY A 25 26.17 -6.34 0.47
CA GLY A 25 26.16 -5.39 1.56
C GLY A 25 24.74 -5.01 1.96
N TYR A 26 24.48 -5.07 3.26
CA TYR A 26 23.21 -4.69 3.85
C TYR A 26 23.09 -3.17 3.78
N ASP A 27 22.16 -2.66 2.96
CA ASP A 27 21.80 -1.25 2.94
C ASP A 27 20.95 -0.90 4.17
N SER A 28 21.36 0.13 4.88
CA SER A 28 20.85 0.63 6.15
C SER A 28 19.34 0.56 6.36
N GLY A 29 18.91 0.11 7.54
CA GLY A 29 17.54 0.26 8.05
C GLY A 29 16.84 -1.01 8.52
N GLY A 30 17.50 -2.15 8.53
CA GLY A 30 16.96 -3.38 9.11
C GLY A 30 17.48 -3.58 10.53
N VAL A 31 16.61 -4.04 11.38
CA VAL A 31 17.01 -4.69 12.61
C VAL A 31 18.07 -5.71 12.25
N LEU A 32 19.22 -5.69 12.93
CA LEU A 32 20.19 -6.75 12.86
C LEU A 32 19.50 -8.05 13.27
N GLY A 33 18.86 -8.66 12.30
CA GLY A 33 18.38 -10.01 12.49
C GLY A 33 19.61 -10.87 12.69
N THR A 34 19.89 -11.15 13.95
CA THR A 34 20.62 -12.31 14.40
C THR A 34 21.97 -12.60 13.71
N ALA A 35 22.97 -11.78 13.99
CA ALA A 35 24.29 -12.38 14.06
C ALA A 35 24.36 -13.18 15.37
N PHE A 36 24.09 -14.49 15.31
CA PHE A 36 24.26 -15.34 16.47
C PHE A 36 25.76 -15.55 16.74
N ILE A 37 26.24 -14.98 17.82
CA ILE A 37 27.57 -15.32 18.32
C ILE A 37 27.41 -16.52 19.24
N LYS A 38 27.78 -17.70 18.77
CA LYS A 38 27.86 -18.87 19.63
C LYS A 38 29.17 -18.81 20.41
N ILE A 39 29.09 -18.48 21.68
CA ILE A 39 30.23 -18.61 22.61
C ILE A 39 30.10 -19.96 23.28
N THR A 40 31.03 -20.88 22.99
CA THR A 40 31.14 -22.15 23.69
C THR A 40 31.95 -21.91 24.96
N ASN A 41 31.31 -21.94 26.09
CA ASN A 41 31.97 -21.74 27.39
C ASN A 41 32.70 -23.02 27.81
N GLY A 42 34.00 -22.96 27.90
CA GLY A 42 34.83 -23.98 28.52
C GLY A 42 35.45 -23.56 29.85
N ALA A 43 34.99 -22.40 30.41
CA ALA A 43 35.59 -21.82 31.63
C ALA A 43 34.79 -22.19 32.88
N THR A 44 35.51 -22.50 33.92
CA THR A 44 35.01 -22.81 35.28
C THR A 44 34.65 -21.55 36.08
N GLU A 45 34.70 -20.37 35.48
CA GLU A 45 34.37 -19.10 36.16
C GLU A 45 32.90 -18.74 35.92
N PRO A 46 32.19 -18.23 36.95
CA PRO A 46 30.76 -18.00 36.90
C PRO A 46 30.31 -16.78 36.07
N ASN A 47 31.22 -16.06 35.44
CA ASN A 47 30.91 -14.84 34.69
C ASN A 47 31.54 -14.84 33.33
N ASN A 48 30.72 -14.71 32.27
CA ASN A 48 31.18 -14.48 30.91
C ASN A 48 30.87 -13.04 30.47
N VAL A 49 31.87 -12.29 30.06
CA VAL A 49 31.66 -10.98 29.47
C VAL A 49 31.64 -11.13 27.95
N ILE A 50 30.51 -10.79 27.37
CA ILE A 50 30.28 -10.80 25.93
C ILE A 50 30.34 -9.34 25.47
N SER A 51 31.07 -9.06 24.39
CA SER A 51 31.11 -7.73 23.79
C SER A 51 30.96 -7.81 22.28
N TRP A 52 30.37 -6.80 21.68
CA TRP A 52 30.15 -6.69 20.23
C TRP A 52 30.37 -5.29 19.73
N THR A 53 30.43 -5.10 18.43
CA THR A 53 30.50 -3.78 17.79
C THR A 53 29.11 -3.14 17.78
N ALA A 54 29.04 -1.85 18.12
CA ALA A 54 27.76 -1.11 18.04
C ALA A 54 27.19 -1.15 16.63
N ALA A 55 25.89 -1.33 16.53
CA ALA A 55 25.17 -1.17 15.29
C ALA A 55 24.50 0.21 15.24
N ASP A 56 24.58 0.87 14.08
CA ASP A 56 23.99 2.21 13.91
C ASP A 56 22.48 2.19 14.14
N GLY A 57 22.00 3.15 14.94
CA GLY A 57 20.58 3.30 15.24
C GLY A 57 20.01 2.30 16.25
N VAL A 58 20.83 1.44 16.85
CA VAL A 58 20.41 0.49 17.89
C VAL A 58 20.74 1.03 19.26
N SER A 59 19.73 1.15 20.13
CA SER A 59 19.87 1.62 21.52
C SER A 59 19.70 0.52 22.55
N LEU A 60 19.14 -0.63 22.19
CA LEU A 60 18.85 -1.75 23.09
C LEU A 60 19.22 -3.07 22.41
N TYR A 61 19.93 -3.91 23.15
CA TYR A 61 20.33 -5.26 22.72
C TYR A 61 19.70 -6.30 23.64
N HIS A 62 19.06 -7.32 23.04
CA HIS A 62 18.60 -8.51 23.74
C HIS A 62 19.65 -9.61 23.59
N VAL A 63 19.97 -10.26 24.68
CA VAL A 63 21.00 -11.31 24.72
C VAL A 63 20.33 -12.67 24.94
N TYR A 64 20.66 -13.60 24.06
CA TYR A 64 20.14 -14.97 24.11
C TYR A 64 21.28 -15.95 24.25
N ARG A 65 21.08 -17.01 25.01
CA ARG A 65 22.05 -18.09 25.17
C ARG A 65 21.47 -19.41 24.64
N ASP A 66 22.31 -20.16 23.95
CA ASP A 66 21.96 -21.52 23.52
C ASP A 66 21.94 -22.48 24.73
N ASP A 67 20.80 -23.10 24.95
CA ASP A 67 20.62 -24.16 25.94
C ASP A 67 20.11 -25.41 25.21
N ASN A 68 20.99 -26.38 25.03
CA ASN A 68 20.70 -27.66 24.36
C ASN A 68 20.10 -27.52 22.94
N GLY A 69 20.53 -26.52 22.17
CA GLY A 69 20.07 -26.28 20.81
C GLY A 69 18.90 -25.32 20.68
N THR A 70 18.40 -24.77 21.77
CA THR A 70 17.38 -23.74 21.81
C THR A 70 17.95 -22.46 22.41
N PHE A 71 17.80 -21.33 21.70
CA PHE A 71 18.19 -20.04 22.24
C PHE A 71 17.09 -19.50 23.15
N GLY A 72 17.43 -19.19 24.41
CA GLY A 72 16.56 -18.56 25.37
C GLY A 72 17.10 -17.20 25.81
N PHE A 73 16.21 -16.29 26.17
CA PHE A 73 16.55 -14.95 26.65
C PHE A 73 17.27 -15.00 28.01
N ILE A 74 18.34 -14.21 28.16
CA ILE A 74 19.09 -14.09 29.42
C ILE A 74 19.20 -12.65 29.93
N GLY A 75 18.81 -11.66 29.12
CA GLY A 75 18.78 -10.25 29.53
C GLY A 75 18.90 -9.26 28.40
N SER A 76 18.83 -7.99 28.75
CA SER A 76 18.98 -6.88 27.80
C SER A 76 19.99 -5.85 28.32
N THR A 77 20.58 -5.08 27.40
CA THR A 77 21.56 -4.04 27.74
C THR A 77 21.51 -2.92 26.70
N GLU A 78 21.78 -1.69 27.13
CA GLU A 78 21.90 -0.52 26.25
C GLU A 78 23.34 -0.28 25.79
N VAL A 79 24.31 -1.02 26.35
CA VAL A 79 25.71 -0.94 25.98
C VAL A 79 26.14 -2.15 25.17
N THR A 80 27.26 -2.05 24.48
CA THR A 80 27.82 -3.10 23.61
C THR A 80 28.54 -4.22 24.37
N SER A 81 28.14 -4.45 25.61
CA SER A 81 28.65 -5.55 26.43
C SER A 81 27.59 -6.07 27.39
N PHE A 82 27.66 -7.36 27.68
CA PHE A 82 26.78 -8.02 28.62
C PHE A 82 27.59 -9.02 29.47
N THR A 83 27.31 -9.06 30.76
CA THR A 83 27.94 -10.01 31.66
C THR A 83 26.95 -11.13 31.99
N ASP A 84 27.15 -12.30 31.41
CA ASP A 84 26.39 -13.50 31.75
C ASP A 84 26.94 -14.08 33.08
N LYS A 85 26.12 -13.99 34.10
CA LYS A 85 26.41 -14.55 35.44
C LYS A 85 25.81 -15.95 35.62
N ASN A 86 25.72 -16.70 34.54
CA ASN A 86 25.09 -18.00 34.48
C ASN A 86 23.59 -17.91 34.78
N ILE A 87 22.93 -16.91 34.21
CA ILE A 87 21.49 -16.68 34.34
C ILE A 87 20.77 -17.85 33.65
N ASP A 88 19.72 -18.37 34.28
CA ASP A 88 18.88 -19.38 33.64
C ASP A 88 18.22 -18.84 32.39
N THR A 89 18.25 -19.61 31.31
CA THR A 89 17.67 -19.23 30.04
C THR A 89 16.15 -19.30 30.06
N GLU A 90 15.48 -18.22 29.63
CA GLU A 90 14.06 -18.25 29.42
C GLU A 90 13.75 -18.82 28.03
N LEU A 91 13.53 -20.11 27.93
CA LEU A 91 13.32 -20.83 26.69
C LEU A 91 11.97 -20.51 26.00
N THR A 92 11.07 -19.84 26.71
CA THR A 92 9.80 -19.35 26.14
C THR A 92 9.98 -18.06 25.35
N ASP A 93 11.02 -17.25 25.64
CA ASP A 93 11.40 -16.06 24.88
C ASP A 93 12.61 -16.39 24.00
N THR A 94 12.35 -16.74 22.74
CA THR A 94 13.38 -17.07 21.75
C THR A 94 13.68 -15.87 20.86
N PRO A 95 14.87 -15.81 20.21
CA PRO A 95 15.21 -14.72 19.32
C PRO A 95 14.15 -14.49 18.25
N PRO A 96 13.84 -13.21 17.92
CA PRO A 96 12.88 -12.89 16.88
C PRO A 96 13.29 -13.53 15.54
N ARG A 97 12.32 -14.09 14.84
CA ARG A 97 12.55 -14.67 13.53
C ARG A 97 12.56 -13.57 12.49
N VAL A 98 13.71 -13.33 11.88
CA VAL A 98 13.79 -12.49 10.67
C VAL A 98 13.00 -13.17 9.57
N ARG A 99 12.06 -12.43 9.02
CA ARG A 99 11.20 -12.95 7.97
C ARG A 99 11.18 -11.98 6.80
N ASN A 100 11.54 -12.46 5.62
CA ASN A 100 11.24 -11.76 4.37
C ASN A 100 10.28 -12.65 3.54
N PRO A 101 9.00 -12.32 3.48
CA PRO A 101 8.01 -13.11 2.76
C PRO A 101 8.12 -12.98 1.22
N PHE A 102 8.93 -12.06 0.70
CA PHE A 102 8.96 -11.64 -0.71
C PHE A 102 10.26 -12.04 -1.42
N LEU A 103 10.85 -13.18 -1.09
CA LEU A 103 12.16 -13.62 -1.63
C LEU A 103 12.12 -14.23 -3.03
N GLN A 104 10.98 -14.68 -3.51
CA GLN A 104 10.88 -15.47 -4.73
C GLN A 104 9.86 -14.87 -5.72
N ALA A 105 10.04 -15.16 -7.00
CA ALA A 105 9.06 -14.84 -8.02
C ALA A 105 7.69 -15.49 -7.68
N GLY A 106 6.60 -14.74 -7.85
CA GLY A 106 5.26 -15.15 -7.46
C GLY A 106 4.87 -14.82 -6.01
N TYR A 107 5.81 -14.34 -5.18
CA TYR A 107 5.54 -13.94 -3.80
C TYR A 107 5.50 -12.42 -3.63
N TYR A 108 5.83 -11.66 -4.67
CA TYR A 108 5.78 -10.21 -4.60
C TYR A 108 4.34 -9.71 -4.48
N PRO A 109 4.08 -8.76 -3.56
CA PRO A 109 2.74 -8.22 -3.37
C PRO A 109 2.34 -7.29 -4.54
N SER A 110 1.07 -7.29 -4.90
CA SER A 110 0.53 -6.43 -5.96
C SER A 110 -0.01 -5.09 -5.43
N THR A 111 -0.36 -5.00 -4.15
CA THR A 111 -0.93 -3.80 -3.56
C THR A 111 -0.28 -3.48 -2.21
N VAL A 112 -0.23 -2.19 -1.88
CA VAL A 112 0.37 -1.66 -0.66
C VAL A 112 -0.48 -0.51 -0.10
N ALA A 113 -0.58 -0.44 1.22
CA ALA A 113 -1.19 0.66 1.95
C ALA A 113 -0.42 0.95 3.25
N PHE A 114 -0.73 2.07 3.90
CA PHE A 114 -0.26 2.38 5.24
C PHE A 114 -1.47 2.47 6.17
N TYR A 115 -1.44 1.70 7.24
CA TYR A 115 -2.52 1.68 8.22
C TYR A 115 -1.99 1.38 9.63
N ASN A 116 -2.46 2.11 10.64
CA ASN A 116 -2.05 1.95 12.04
C ASN A 116 -0.53 1.83 12.24
N GLN A 117 0.24 2.77 11.67
CA GLN A 117 1.71 2.84 11.74
C GLN A 117 2.41 1.60 11.16
N ARG A 118 1.73 0.81 10.38
CA ARG A 118 2.26 -0.37 9.68
C ARG A 118 2.19 -0.16 8.17
N ARG A 119 3.16 -0.69 7.45
CA ARG A 119 3.03 -0.90 6.00
C ARG A 119 2.32 -2.22 5.78
N VAL A 120 1.25 -2.18 5.02
CA VAL A 120 0.40 -3.33 4.71
C VAL A 120 0.61 -3.70 3.25
N PHE A 121 0.93 -4.95 3.01
CA PHE A 121 1.05 -5.54 1.68
C PHE A 121 -0.03 -6.59 1.51
N ALA A 122 -0.54 -6.75 0.32
CA ALA A 122 -1.48 -7.83 0.03
C ALA A 122 -1.37 -8.33 -1.40
N ASN A 123 -1.96 -9.50 -1.59
CA ASN A 123 -2.04 -10.22 -2.85
C ASN A 123 -0.66 -10.54 -3.44
N SER A 124 -0.47 -11.78 -3.78
CA SER A 124 0.62 -12.23 -4.64
C SER A 124 0.11 -13.38 -5.50
N ASN A 125 0.81 -13.68 -6.58
CA ASN A 125 0.41 -14.78 -7.45
C ASN A 125 0.24 -16.11 -6.71
N THR A 126 1.07 -16.35 -5.68
CA THR A 126 1.00 -17.58 -4.85
C THR A 126 -0.04 -17.48 -3.75
N TYR A 127 -0.25 -16.29 -3.19
CA TYR A 127 -1.17 -16.04 -2.07
C TYR A 127 -2.09 -14.85 -2.35
N PRO A 128 -3.11 -15.00 -3.20
CA PRO A 128 -3.96 -13.89 -3.63
C PRO A 128 -4.83 -13.28 -2.52
N GLN A 129 -5.09 -14.05 -1.44
CA GLN A 129 -5.92 -13.61 -0.30
C GLN A 129 -5.12 -13.26 0.95
N ARG A 130 -3.78 -13.18 0.85
CA ARG A 130 -2.92 -12.96 2.01
C ARG A 130 -2.58 -11.49 2.18
N ILE A 131 -2.58 -11.08 3.44
CA ILE A 131 -2.17 -9.76 3.89
C ILE A 131 -0.94 -9.93 4.79
N TRP A 132 0.05 -9.06 4.60
CA TRP A 132 1.25 -8.96 5.42
C TRP A 132 1.38 -7.55 5.95
N MET A 133 1.58 -7.40 7.25
CA MET A 133 1.79 -6.10 7.89
C MET A 133 3.13 -6.11 8.59
N THR A 134 3.86 -5.03 8.49
CA THR A 134 5.12 -4.83 9.21
C THR A 134 4.88 -4.67 10.72
N GLN A 135 5.95 -4.67 11.49
CA GLN A 135 5.88 -4.26 12.88
C GLN A 135 5.36 -2.82 13.02
N THR A 136 4.73 -2.53 14.16
CA THR A 136 4.26 -1.18 14.47
C THR A 136 5.44 -0.20 14.49
N ALA A 137 5.27 0.96 13.87
CA ALA A 137 6.28 2.02 13.76
C ALA A 137 7.59 1.61 13.06
N ASN A 138 7.71 0.37 12.57
CA ASN A 138 8.85 -0.09 11.79
C ASN A 138 8.40 -0.67 10.45
N ILE A 139 8.26 0.19 9.46
CA ILE A 139 7.67 -0.12 8.14
C ILE A 139 8.52 -1.05 7.26
N SER A 140 9.70 -1.42 7.71
CA SER A 140 10.60 -2.32 6.96
C SER A 140 10.80 -3.67 7.66
N ASN A 141 10.26 -3.85 8.87
CA ASN A 141 10.47 -5.05 9.67
C ASN A 141 9.24 -5.98 9.62
N MET A 142 9.45 -7.21 9.19
CA MET A 142 8.45 -8.28 9.12
C MET A 142 8.72 -9.40 10.14
N ALA A 143 9.57 -9.14 11.14
CA ALA A 143 9.92 -10.11 12.17
C ALA A 143 8.76 -10.36 13.16
N THR A 144 8.78 -11.54 13.74
CA THR A 144 7.86 -11.95 14.80
C THR A 144 8.66 -12.50 15.98
N SER A 145 8.23 -12.17 17.19
CA SER A 145 8.83 -12.64 18.43
C SER A 145 8.23 -13.99 18.87
N ASN A 146 8.89 -14.64 19.83
CA ASN A 146 8.32 -15.76 20.57
C ASN A 146 8.68 -15.56 22.06
N PRO A 147 7.70 -15.27 22.93
CA PRO A 147 6.26 -15.15 22.64
C PRO A 147 5.92 -13.96 21.74
N VAL A 148 4.78 -14.03 21.06
CA VAL A 148 4.28 -12.98 20.16
C VAL A 148 4.00 -11.72 20.96
N LYS A 149 4.51 -10.57 20.48
CA LYS A 149 4.30 -9.23 21.04
C LYS A 149 3.26 -8.44 20.25
N ASP A 150 2.66 -7.45 20.88
CA ASP A 150 1.61 -6.63 20.25
C ASP A 150 2.11 -5.80 19.07
N ASP A 151 3.39 -5.45 19.05
CA ASP A 151 4.03 -4.70 17.98
C ASP A 151 4.56 -5.57 16.84
N ASP A 152 4.56 -6.88 16.95
CA ASP A 152 5.05 -7.80 15.93
C ASP A 152 4.32 -7.70 14.59
N ALA A 153 4.99 -8.17 13.54
CA ALA A 153 4.43 -8.28 12.21
C ALA A 153 3.21 -9.22 12.18
N ILE A 154 2.21 -8.87 11.37
CA ILE A 154 0.97 -9.63 11.23
C ILE A 154 0.94 -10.29 9.85
N ILE A 155 0.59 -11.56 9.81
CA ILE A 155 0.31 -12.29 8.56
C ILE A 155 -1.01 -13.00 8.72
N LEU A 156 -1.95 -12.67 7.84
CA LEU A 156 -3.26 -13.29 7.82
C LEU A 156 -3.70 -13.63 6.39
N THR A 157 -4.67 -14.51 6.27
CA THR A 157 -5.29 -14.86 4.98
C THR A 157 -6.80 -14.72 5.13
N ILE A 158 -7.43 -14.00 4.22
CA ILE A 158 -8.89 -13.86 4.20
C ILE A 158 -9.48 -15.21 3.81
N ALA A 159 -10.23 -15.81 4.74
CA ALA A 159 -10.93 -17.05 4.49
C ALA A 159 -12.31 -16.74 3.91
N SER A 160 -12.45 -16.82 2.60
CA SER A 160 -13.75 -16.72 1.91
C SER A 160 -14.14 -18.05 1.29
N MET A 161 -15.42 -18.19 0.91
CA MET A 161 -15.94 -19.41 0.26
C MET A 161 -15.32 -19.64 -1.13
N GLN A 162 -14.77 -18.59 -1.74
CA GLN A 162 -14.09 -18.62 -3.04
C GLN A 162 -12.74 -17.93 -2.92
N VAL A 163 -11.81 -18.29 -3.80
CA VAL A 163 -10.51 -17.59 -3.88
C VAL A 163 -10.75 -16.26 -4.61
N ASN A 164 -10.84 -15.20 -3.82
CA ASN A 164 -11.00 -13.83 -4.31
C ASN A 164 -9.69 -13.07 -4.07
N GLU A 165 -9.02 -12.68 -5.14
CA GLU A 165 -7.78 -11.90 -5.03
C GLU A 165 -8.04 -10.52 -4.42
N ILE A 166 -7.14 -10.07 -3.55
CA ILE A 166 -7.17 -8.73 -3.00
C ILE A 166 -6.68 -7.77 -4.08
N ARG A 167 -7.50 -6.78 -4.43
CA ARG A 167 -7.14 -5.78 -5.45
C ARG A 167 -6.69 -4.48 -4.85
N HIS A 168 -7.42 -3.98 -3.86
CA HIS A 168 -7.11 -2.67 -3.26
C HIS A 168 -7.26 -2.71 -1.74
N MET A 169 -6.50 -1.85 -1.09
CA MET A 169 -6.60 -1.60 0.35
C MET A 169 -6.71 -0.10 0.59
N ILE A 170 -7.77 0.33 1.25
CA ILE A 170 -8.08 1.73 1.48
C ILE A 170 -8.12 2.00 2.98
N PRO A 171 -7.19 2.81 3.51
CA PRO A 171 -7.19 3.20 4.91
C PRO A 171 -8.24 4.29 5.14
N LEU A 172 -9.33 3.94 5.80
CA LEU A 172 -10.31 4.85 6.37
C LEU A 172 -10.22 4.81 7.91
N ALA A 173 -11.33 4.90 8.63
CA ALA A 173 -11.35 4.62 10.06
C ALA A 173 -10.91 3.18 10.36
N GLN A 174 -11.33 2.26 9.51
CA GLN A 174 -10.84 0.88 9.42
C GLN A 174 -10.12 0.67 8.08
N LEU A 175 -9.36 -0.39 7.95
CA LEU A 175 -8.76 -0.75 6.66
C LEU A 175 -9.79 -1.52 5.82
N ILE A 176 -10.25 -0.89 4.76
CA ILE A 176 -11.15 -1.55 3.80
C ILE A 176 -10.32 -2.31 2.78
N VAL A 177 -10.64 -3.58 2.62
CA VAL A 177 -9.98 -4.49 1.67
C VAL A 177 -10.98 -4.87 0.60
N LEU A 178 -10.72 -4.42 -0.63
CA LEU A 178 -11.52 -4.74 -1.80
C LEU A 178 -10.91 -5.94 -2.51
N THR A 179 -11.72 -6.96 -2.72
CA THR A 179 -11.33 -8.18 -3.44
C THR A 179 -12.10 -8.31 -4.75
N SER A 180 -11.73 -9.28 -5.57
CA SER A 180 -12.45 -9.58 -6.81
C SER A 180 -13.91 -10.03 -6.61
N GLY A 181 -14.30 -10.43 -5.39
CA GLY A 181 -15.64 -10.96 -5.12
C GLY A 181 -16.25 -10.50 -3.80
N GLY A 182 -15.73 -9.44 -3.18
CA GLY A 182 -16.33 -8.88 -1.96
C GLY A 182 -15.44 -7.85 -1.27
N GLU A 183 -16.05 -7.12 -0.36
CA GLU A 183 -15.47 -6.06 0.43
C GLU A 183 -15.37 -6.50 1.89
N TRP A 184 -14.21 -6.25 2.50
CA TRP A 184 -13.88 -6.68 3.84
C TRP A 184 -13.39 -5.50 4.66
N GLU A 185 -13.67 -5.54 5.94
CA GLU A 185 -13.11 -4.63 6.94
C GLU A 185 -12.05 -5.36 7.73
N LEU A 186 -10.91 -4.72 7.93
CA LEU A 186 -9.84 -5.20 8.78
C LEU A 186 -9.60 -4.22 9.91
N ALA A 187 -9.73 -4.71 11.14
CA ALA A 187 -9.63 -3.92 12.35
C ALA A 187 -9.08 -4.75 13.51
N GLY A 188 -8.87 -4.11 14.65
CA GLY A 188 -8.71 -4.83 15.93
C GLY A 188 -10.06 -5.22 16.50
N ALA A 189 -10.22 -6.45 16.97
CA ALA A 189 -11.45 -6.99 17.51
C ALA A 189 -12.05 -6.07 18.60
N GLY A 190 -13.34 -5.77 18.45
CA GLY A 190 -14.07 -4.91 19.39
C GLY A 190 -13.55 -3.47 19.46
N GLY A 191 -12.89 -2.95 18.43
CA GLY A 191 -12.30 -1.61 18.42
C GLY A 191 -10.98 -1.50 19.18
N ALA A 192 -10.35 -2.62 19.53
CA ALA A 192 -9.02 -2.66 20.16
C ALA A 192 -7.92 -2.21 19.18
N ALA A 193 -6.72 -1.98 19.70
CA ALA A 193 -5.55 -1.74 18.87
C ALA A 193 -5.27 -2.96 17.98
N LEU A 194 -4.78 -2.69 16.77
CA LEU A 194 -4.43 -3.72 15.80
C LEU A 194 -3.13 -4.44 16.20
N THR A 195 -3.26 -5.63 16.74
CA THR A 195 -2.15 -6.49 17.17
C THR A 195 -2.25 -7.87 16.52
N PRO A 196 -1.19 -8.70 16.55
CA PRO A 196 -1.25 -10.05 16.00
C PRO A 196 -2.34 -10.93 16.65
N SER A 197 -2.70 -10.65 17.91
CA SER A 197 -3.70 -11.41 18.67
C SER A 197 -5.12 -10.85 18.57
N SER A 198 -5.28 -9.56 18.17
CA SER A 198 -6.58 -8.89 18.11
C SER A 198 -7.08 -8.66 16.67
N VAL A 199 -6.25 -8.90 15.65
CA VAL A 199 -6.65 -8.64 14.25
C VAL A 199 -7.86 -9.48 13.85
N GLU A 200 -8.85 -8.82 13.29
CA GLU A 200 -10.08 -9.42 12.79
C GLU A 200 -10.38 -8.94 11.39
N VAL A 201 -10.94 -9.81 10.54
CA VAL A 201 -11.36 -9.49 9.18
C VAL A 201 -12.82 -9.87 9.02
N ILE A 202 -13.66 -8.87 8.78
CA ILE A 202 -15.12 -9.00 8.77
C ILE A 202 -15.63 -8.73 7.34
N PRO A 203 -16.40 -9.65 6.75
CA PRO A 203 -17.04 -9.38 5.46
C PRO A 203 -18.09 -8.27 5.59
N GLN A 204 -18.09 -7.35 4.66
CA GLN A 204 -19.04 -6.24 4.60
C GLN A 204 -20.07 -6.45 3.49
N THR A 205 -19.60 -6.60 2.26
CA THR A 205 -20.45 -6.83 1.08
C THR A 205 -19.80 -7.82 0.13
N TYR A 206 -20.53 -8.26 -0.89
CA TYR A 206 -20.08 -9.28 -1.85
C TYR A 206 -20.23 -8.82 -3.31
N TYR A 207 -19.92 -7.56 -3.59
CA TYR A 207 -19.99 -7.02 -4.94
C TYR A 207 -18.70 -7.30 -5.73
N GLY A 208 -17.55 -7.17 -5.08
CA GLY A 208 -16.24 -7.24 -5.71
C GLY A 208 -15.85 -5.92 -6.39
N SER A 209 -14.56 -5.75 -6.59
CA SER A 209 -13.97 -4.57 -7.23
C SER A 209 -13.21 -4.97 -8.49
N THR A 210 -13.12 -4.06 -9.47
CA THR A 210 -12.22 -4.19 -10.63
C THR A 210 -10.78 -3.84 -10.25
N GLU A 211 -9.85 -3.90 -11.22
CA GLU A 211 -8.45 -3.50 -11.03
C GLU A 211 -8.26 -1.97 -11.01
N VAL A 212 -9.27 -1.22 -11.44
CA VAL A 212 -9.24 0.24 -11.44
C VAL A 212 -9.17 0.74 -10.01
N GLN A 213 -8.19 1.60 -9.71
CA GLN A 213 -7.94 2.06 -8.36
C GLN A 213 -9.15 2.83 -7.80
N PRO A 214 -9.66 2.49 -6.60
CA PRO A 214 -10.75 3.20 -5.98
C PRO A 214 -10.42 4.66 -5.67
N LEU A 215 -11.44 5.50 -5.70
CA LEU A 215 -11.35 6.91 -5.32
C LEU A 215 -11.88 7.12 -3.91
N VAL A 216 -11.24 7.99 -3.15
CA VAL A 216 -11.69 8.34 -1.79
C VAL A 216 -12.29 9.74 -1.82
N SER A 217 -13.52 9.86 -1.35
CA SER A 217 -14.22 11.13 -1.17
C SER A 217 -14.73 11.25 0.26
N GLY A 218 -14.05 12.04 1.07
CA GLY A 218 -14.34 12.15 2.50
C GLY A 218 -14.17 10.79 3.20
N ALA A 219 -15.27 10.28 3.78
CA ALA A 219 -15.29 8.97 4.44
C ALA A 219 -15.82 7.84 3.56
N ASN A 220 -16.07 8.10 2.27
CA ASN A 220 -16.59 7.13 1.33
C ASN A 220 -15.54 6.70 0.30
N VAL A 221 -15.70 5.50 -0.21
CA VAL A 221 -14.88 4.94 -1.28
C VAL A 221 -15.75 4.69 -2.51
N LEU A 222 -15.37 5.30 -3.62
CA LEU A 222 -15.96 4.99 -4.92
C LEU A 222 -15.14 3.87 -5.56
N PHE A 223 -15.78 2.82 -6.00
CA PHE A 223 -15.14 1.70 -6.69
C PHE A 223 -16.02 1.16 -7.81
N ILE A 224 -15.42 0.38 -8.70
CA ILE A 224 -16.08 -0.19 -9.86
C ILE A 224 -16.22 -1.69 -9.64
N GLU A 225 -17.46 -2.16 -9.63
CA GLU A 225 -17.81 -3.57 -9.60
C GLU A 225 -17.48 -4.25 -10.96
N PRO A 226 -17.17 -5.56 -11.01
CA PRO A 226 -16.91 -6.27 -12.28
C PRO A 226 -17.97 -6.11 -13.35
N GLY A 227 -19.23 -5.89 -12.97
CA GLY A 227 -20.34 -5.56 -13.88
C GLY A 227 -20.36 -4.12 -14.41
N GLN A 228 -19.28 -3.34 -14.19
CA GLN A 228 -19.18 -1.92 -14.55
C GLN A 228 -20.20 -1.04 -13.84
N VAL A 229 -20.61 -1.43 -12.65
CA VAL A 229 -21.42 -0.61 -11.75
C VAL A 229 -20.50 0.22 -10.87
N VAL A 230 -20.72 1.52 -10.81
CA VAL A 230 -20.00 2.39 -9.89
C VAL A 230 -20.71 2.42 -8.55
N ARG A 231 -19.99 2.03 -7.51
CA ARG A 231 -20.52 1.97 -6.15
C ARG A 231 -19.88 2.99 -5.24
N ASP A 232 -20.67 3.46 -4.29
CA ASP A 232 -20.31 4.35 -3.22
C ASP A 232 -20.35 3.59 -1.89
N LEU A 233 -19.21 3.10 -1.42
CA LEU A 233 -19.07 2.37 -0.16
C LEU A 233 -18.84 3.35 0.98
N GLY A 234 -19.69 3.31 1.98
CA GLY A 234 -19.56 4.11 3.19
C GLY A 234 -20.11 3.38 4.41
N TYR A 235 -19.62 3.73 5.59
CA TYR A 235 -20.13 3.19 6.84
C TYR A 235 -21.55 3.72 7.10
N ARG A 236 -22.45 2.82 7.50
CA ARG A 236 -23.81 3.12 7.91
C ARG A 236 -24.05 2.67 9.34
N TYR A 237 -24.37 3.64 10.16
CA TYR A 237 -24.62 3.39 11.58
C TYR A 237 -25.83 2.46 11.82
N GLU A 238 -26.88 2.56 10.97
CA GLU A 238 -28.10 1.77 11.10
C GLU A 238 -27.88 0.26 10.94
N THR A 239 -26.90 -0.12 10.15
CA THR A 239 -26.55 -1.52 9.88
C THR A 239 -25.26 -1.94 10.54
N ASP A 240 -24.54 -1.00 11.19
CA ASP A 240 -23.20 -1.19 11.75
C ASP A 240 -22.26 -1.89 10.75
N SER A 241 -22.27 -1.39 9.51
CA SER A 241 -21.50 -2.01 8.40
C SER A 241 -21.22 -1.02 7.29
N TYR A 242 -20.20 -1.33 6.49
CA TYR A 242 -19.97 -0.64 5.22
C TYR A 242 -20.91 -1.19 4.16
N THR A 243 -21.68 -0.31 3.53
CA THR A 243 -22.61 -0.68 2.46
C THR A 243 -22.35 0.15 1.22
N GLY A 244 -22.51 -0.46 0.04
CA GLY A 244 -22.28 0.18 -1.26
C GLY A 244 -23.56 0.44 -2.02
N ASN A 245 -23.86 1.71 -2.35
CA ASN A 245 -24.96 2.05 -3.24
C ASN A 245 -24.52 2.08 -4.70
N ASP A 246 -25.38 1.65 -5.62
CA ASP A 246 -25.20 1.84 -7.06
C ASP A 246 -25.51 3.30 -7.42
N ILE A 247 -24.48 4.07 -7.73
CA ILE A 247 -24.61 5.47 -8.15
C ILE A 247 -24.64 5.64 -9.67
N SER A 248 -24.51 4.55 -10.42
CA SER A 248 -24.62 4.49 -11.89
C SER A 248 -26.02 4.06 -12.37
N ILE A 249 -26.93 3.71 -11.46
CA ILE A 249 -28.22 3.09 -11.77
C ILE A 249 -29.08 3.90 -12.77
N LEU A 250 -29.08 5.23 -12.68
CA LEU A 250 -29.83 6.10 -13.58
C LEU A 250 -29.11 6.38 -14.91
N ALA A 251 -27.85 5.96 -15.02
CA ALA A 251 -27.00 6.22 -16.18
C ALA A 251 -26.41 4.93 -16.79
N ARG A 252 -27.08 3.79 -16.63
CA ARG A 252 -26.58 2.48 -17.08
C ARG A 252 -26.18 2.44 -18.53
N HIS A 253 -26.87 3.18 -19.40
CA HIS A 253 -26.55 3.31 -20.82
C HIS A 253 -25.13 3.84 -21.10
N LEU A 254 -24.49 4.49 -20.13
CA LEU A 254 -23.11 4.96 -20.26
C LEU A 254 -22.08 3.87 -19.96
N PHE A 255 -22.49 2.79 -19.29
CA PHE A 255 -21.63 1.71 -18.82
C PHE A 255 -21.90 0.37 -19.53
N GLU A 256 -23.09 0.18 -20.05
CA GLU A 256 -23.49 -1.06 -20.68
C GLU A 256 -22.69 -1.32 -21.97
N GLY A 257 -21.91 -2.40 -21.97
CA GLY A 257 -21.01 -2.75 -23.07
C GLY A 257 -19.66 -2.02 -23.08
N PHE A 258 -19.42 -1.18 -22.09
CA PHE A 258 -18.17 -0.44 -21.94
C PHE A 258 -17.52 -0.67 -20.57
N SER A 259 -16.24 -0.34 -20.47
CA SER A 259 -15.50 -0.40 -19.20
C SER A 259 -14.79 0.91 -18.91
N ILE A 260 -14.72 1.29 -17.64
CA ILE A 260 -13.85 2.36 -17.17
C ILE A 260 -12.44 1.82 -17.11
N THR A 261 -11.50 2.53 -17.72
CA THR A 261 -10.07 2.17 -17.77
C THR A 261 -9.23 2.98 -16.80
N ASP A 262 -9.63 4.23 -16.55
CA ASP A 262 -8.94 5.14 -15.65
C ASP A 262 -9.92 6.16 -15.11
N TRP A 263 -9.67 6.69 -13.91
CA TRP A 263 -10.46 7.78 -13.36
C TRP A 263 -9.71 8.58 -12.29
N SER A 264 -10.16 9.81 -12.06
CA SER A 264 -9.62 10.70 -11.04
C SER A 264 -10.74 11.50 -10.37
N PHE A 265 -10.47 12.02 -9.17
CA PHE A 265 -11.45 12.76 -8.38
C PHE A 265 -11.00 14.20 -8.15
N ALA A 266 -11.85 15.15 -8.53
CA ALA A 266 -11.70 16.57 -8.25
C ALA A 266 -12.62 16.94 -7.08
N GLN A 267 -12.04 17.32 -5.94
CA GLN A 267 -12.81 17.67 -4.76
C GLN A 267 -13.31 19.12 -4.79
N ALA A 268 -12.52 20.03 -5.29
CA ALA A 268 -12.82 21.47 -5.32
C ALA A 268 -12.68 22.06 -6.73
N PRO A 269 -13.55 23.01 -7.14
CA PRO A 269 -14.70 23.55 -6.41
C PRO A 269 -15.92 22.63 -6.45
N ASP A 270 -16.03 21.81 -7.50
CA ASP A 270 -17.17 20.93 -7.76
C ASP A 270 -16.75 19.49 -7.50
N SER A 271 -17.25 18.87 -6.45
CA SER A 271 -16.97 17.46 -6.14
C SER A 271 -17.36 16.55 -7.32
N SER A 272 -16.38 16.15 -8.11
CA SER A 272 -16.61 15.39 -9.36
C SER A 272 -15.56 14.33 -9.61
N ALA A 273 -15.99 13.16 -10.12
CA ALA A 273 -15.09 12.17 -10.67
C ALA A 273 -15.11 12.22 -12.20
N HIS A 274 -13.93 12.07 -12.78
CA HIS A 274 -13.72 12.05 -14.23
C HIS A 274 -13.25 10.66 -14.61
N CYS A 275 -13.95 9.98 -15.53
CA CYS A 275 -13.73 8.58 -15.85
C CYS A 275 -13.44 8.43 -17.35
N VAL A 276 -12.34 7.83 -17.70
CA VAL A 276 -12.02 7.45 -19.08
C VAL A 276 -12.63 6.08 -19.36
N ARG A 277 -13.36 6.01 -20.46
CA ARG A 277 -14.00 4.79 -20.94
C ARG A 277 -13.17 4.13 -22.04
N ASN A 278 -13.26 2.82 -22.17
CA ASN A 278 -12.46 2.03 -23.14
C ASN A 278 -12.72 2.36 -24.62
N ASP A 279 -13.76 3.13 -24.94
CA ASP A 279 -14.05 3.64 -26.28
C ASP A 279 -13.57 5.09 -26.50
N GLY A 280 -12.73 5.60 -25.61
CA GLY A 280 -12.15 6.93 -25.71
C GLY A 280 -13.05 8.09 -25.29
N ARG A 281 -14.20 7.83 -24.66
CA ARG A 281 -15.06 8.87 -24.10
C ARG A 281 -14.67 9.21 -22.67
N LEU A 282 -14.90 10.46 -22.28
CA LEU A 282 -14.72 10.94 -20.91
C LEU A 282 -16.08 11.12 -20.26
N LEU A 283 -16.32 10.42 -19.15
CA LEU A 283 -17.52 10.57 -18.34
C LEU A 283 -17.20 11.47 -17.15
N HIS A 284 -18.18 12.21 -16.69
CA HIS A 284 -18.10 13.03 -15.49
C HIS A 284 -19.23 12.66 -14.55
N LEU A 285 -18.89 12.40 -13.30
CA LEU A 285 -19.82 12.20 -12.20
C LEU A 285 -19.78 13.44 -11.30
N THR A 286 -20.88 14.14 -11.16
CA THR A 286 -21.08 15.07 -10.06
C THR A 286 -21.45 14.26 -8.81
N TYR A 287 -20.63 14.31 -7.78
CA TYR A 287 -20.79 13.52 -6.57
C TYR A 287 -20.96 14.42 -5.34
N LEU A 288 -22.20 14.66 -4.96
CA LEU A 288 -22.57 15.43 -3.78
C LEU A 288 -23.30 14.53 -2.79
N LYS A 289 -22.51 13.81 -1.97
CA LYS A 289 -23.02 12.78 -1.06
C LYS A 289 -24.03 13.30 -0.07
N GLU A 290 -23.76 14.47 0.52
CA GLU A 290 -24.59 15.07 1.55
C GLU A 290 -25.98 15.46 1.04
N GLN A 291 -26.08 15.77 -0.25
CA GLN A 291 -27.33 16.12 -0.93
C GLN A 291 -27.93 14.94 -1.71
N GLU A 292 -27.28 13.78 -1.68
CA GLU A 292 -27.67 12.59 -2.44
C GLU A 292 -27.78 12.84 -3.97
N ILE A 293 -26.92 13.73 -4.49
CA ILE A 293 -26.89 14.07 -5.92
C ILE A 293 -25.76 13.29 -6.60
N PHE A 294 -26.14 12.46 -7.58
CA PHE A 294 -25.26 11.67 -8.40
C PHE A 294 -25.62 11.86 -9.87
N GLY A 295 -24.98 12.80 -10.54
CA GLY A 295 -25.28 13.18 -11.92
C GLY A 295 -24.17 12.75 -12.87
N TRP A 296 -24.47 12.02 -13.93
CA TRP A 296 -23.53 11.59 -14.93
C TRP A 296 -23.69 12.38 -16.22
N THR A 297 -22.56 12.81 -16.80
CA THR A 297 -22.48 13.47 -18.10
C THR A 297 -21.33 12.88 -18.91
N THR A 298 -21.31 13.16 -20.22
CA THR A 298 -20.24 12.70 -21.11
C THR A 298 -19.61 13.88 -21.83
N SER A 299 -18.31 13.77 -22.10
CA SER A 299 -17.58 14.65 -23.01
C SER A 299 -16.95 13.83 -24.13
N GLU A 300 -17.04 14.37 -25.32
CA GLU A 300 -16.45 13.80 -26.54
C GLU A 300 -15.50 14.82 -27.14
N THR A 301 -14.43 14.37 -27.74
CA THR A 301 -13.47 15.20 -28.45
C THR A 301 -13.17 14.60 -29.81
N ARG A 302 -12.54 15.35 -30.69
CA ARG A 302 -12.01 14.83 -31.94
C ARG A 302 -10.71 14.05 -31.67
N GLY A 303 -10.84 12.90 -31.06
CA GLY A 303 -9.78 12.01 -30.60
C GLY A 303 -10.30 11.14 -29.47
N ASP A 304 -9.44 10.31 -28.89
CA ASP A 304 -9.78 9.37 -27.84
C ASP A 304 -9.07 9.73 -26.55
N PHE A 305 -9.82 9.86 -25.45
CA PHE A 305 -9.24 10.01 -24.12
C PHE A 305 -8.63 8.67 -23.68
N SER A 306 -7.37 8.68 -23.24
CA SER A 306 -6.65 7.47 -22.85
C SER A 306 -6.32 7.42 -21.36
N SER A 307 -6.20 8.56 -20.68
CA SER A 307 -5.95 8.65 -19.25
C SER A 307 -6.39 9.99 -18.69
N CYS A 308 -6.65 10.07 -17.40
CA CYS A 308 -6.99 11.32 -16.72
C CYS A 308 -6.34 11.40 -15.34
N ALA A 309 -6.02 12.63 -14.92
CA ALA A 309 -5.52 12.93 -13.59
C ALA A 309 -6.04 14.29 -13.13
N THR A 310 -6.26 14.46 -11.84
CA THR A 310 -6.59 15.75 -11.24
C THR A 310 -5.39 16.26 -10.44
N VAL A 311 -5.07 17.53 -10.62
CA VAL A 311 -3.95 18.21 -9.97
C VAL A 311 -4.49 19.44 -9.24
N GLU A 312 -4.00 19.69 -8.05
CA GLU A 312 -4.36 20.90 -7.30
C GLU A 312 -3.54 22.09 -7.81
N GLU A 313 -4.24 23.09 -8.33
CA GLU A 313 -3.69 24.37 -8.79
C GLU A 313 -4.54 25.51 -8.19
N ASP A 314 -3.90 26.49 -7.57
CA ASP A 314 -4.57 27.71 -7.01
C ASP A 314 -5.83 27.40 -6.18
N ASN A 315 -5.76 26.38 -5.30
CA ASN A 315 -6.86 25.87 -4.46
C ASN A 315 -8.03 25.25 -5.24
N GLN A 316 -7.83 24.85 -6.48
CA GLN A 316 -8.80 24.13 -7.30
C GLN A 316 -8.19 22.83 -7.83
N HIS A 317 -9.01 21.83 -8.03
CA HIS A 317 -8.59 20.61 -8.71
C HIS A 317 -8.86 20.76 -10.20
N VAL A 318 -7.79 20.75 -10.96
CA VAL A 318 -7.83 20.89 -12.42
C VAL A 318 -7.66 19.51 -13.06
N LEU A 319 -8.51 19.21 -14.02
CA LEU A 319 -8.43 17.96 -14.78
C LEU A 319 -7.39 18.07 -15.90
N TYR A 320 -6.48 17.11 -15.93
CA TYR A 320 -5.58 16.83 -17.03
C TYR A 320 -5.97 15.53 -17.70
N VAL A 321 -5.94 15.49 -18.99
CA VAL A 321 -6.27 14.31 -19.80
C VAL A 321 -5.19 14.05 -20.83
N ILE A 322 -4.96 12.79 -21.16
CA ILE A 322 -4.18 12.40 -22.33
C ILE A 322 -5.17 12.08 -23.44
N VAL A 323 -5.04 12.79 -24.55
CA VAL A 323 -5.88 12.62 -25.73
C VAL A 323 -5.04 12.14 -26.91
N GLU A 324 -5.46 11.07 -27.55
CA GLU A 324 -4.88 10.58 -28.80
C GLU A 324 -5.64 11.18 -29.97
N ARG A 325 -4.94 11.94 -30.81
CA ARG A 325 -5.50 12.60 -31.97
C ARG A 325 -4.83 12.11 -33.25
N SER A 326 -5.61 11.93 -34.32
CA SER A 326 -5.07 11.68 -35.63
C SER A 326 -4.83 13.00 -36.37
N ILE A 327 -3.56 13.37 -36.57
CA ILE A 327 -3.15 14.57 -37.27
C ILE A 327 -2.32 14.15 -38.49
N ASP A 328 -2.74 14.53 -39.69
CA ASP A 328 -2.09 14.15 -40.96
C ASP A 328 -1.85 12.64 -41.08
N GLY A 329 -2.78 11.81 -40.56
CA GLY A 329 -2.68 10.36 -40.56
C GLY A 329 -1.71 9.77 -39.54
N GLN A 330 -1.13 10.59 -38.67
CA GLN A 330 -0.28 10.17 -37.55
C GLN A 330 -1.07 10.24 -36.24
N LEU A 331 -0.98 9.20 -35.40
CA LEU A 331 -1.50 9.23 -34.05
C LEU A 331 -0.53 9.99 -33.14
N VAL A 332 -1.00 11.04 -32.52
CA VAL A 332 -0.22 11.90 -31.62
C VAL A 332 -0.96 12.01 -30.29
N LYS A 333 -0.22 11.90 -29.18
CA LYS A 333 -0.76 12.09 -27.84
C LYS A 333 -0.49 13.49 -27.34
N TYR A 334 -1.53 14.13 -26.84
CA TYR A 334 -1.45 15.43 -26.20
C TYR A 334 -1.84 15.31 -24.72
N ILE A 335 -1.17 16.08 -23.88
CA ILE A 335 -1.62 16.36 -22.52
C ILE A 335 -2.43 17.64 -22.59
N GLU A 336 -3.71 17.55 -22.30
CA GLU A 336 -4.64 18.66 -22.35
C GLU A 336 -5.12 18.99 -20.93
N ARG A 337 -5.18 20.27 -20.61
CA ARG A 337 -5.69 20.79 -19.33
C ARG A 337 -7.11 21.29 -19.54
N GLN A 338 -8.03 20.91 -18.68
CA GLN A 338 -9.38 21.44 -18.71
C GLN A 338 -9.34 22.92 -18.35
N GLN A 339 -9.97 23.76 -19.20
CA GLN A 339 -10.11 25.19 -18.93
C GLN A 339 -11.09 25.43 -17.78
N GLU A 340 -10.83 26.46 -17.01
CA GLU A 340 -11.72 26.90 -15.95
C GLU A 340 -13.10 27.29 -16.50
N ARG A 341 -14.16 26.99 -15.74
CA ARG A 341 -15.53 27.34 -16.09
C ARG A 341 -15.88 28.80 -15.74
N SER A 342 -15.09 29.39 -14.83
CA SER A 342 -15.23 30.77 -14.42
C SER A 342 -14.11 31.61 -15.03
N TYR A 343 -14.46 32.64 -15.76
CA TYR A 343 -13.52 33.57 -16.38
C TYR A 343 -13.99 35.01 -16.11
N THR A 344 -13.03 35.90 -15.93
CA THR A 344 -13.28 37.33 -15.66
C THR A 344 -13.37 38.16 -16.92
N GLN A 345 -12.71 37.73 -17.97
CA GLN A 345 -12.69 38.40 -19.28
C GLN A 345 -13.37 37.51 -20.32
N LEU A 346 -14.15 38.12 -21.21
CA LEU A 346 -14.87 37.38 -22.25
C LEU A 346 -13.91 36.71 -23.24
N GLU A 347 -12.74 37.33 -23.45
CA GLU A 347 -11.68 36.83 -24.30
C GLU A 347 -11.10 35.50 -23.85
N ASP A 348 -11.20 35.21 -22.53
CA ASP A 348 -10.73 33.94 -21.95
C ASP A 348 -11.75 32.81 -22.06
N ALA A 349 -12.95 33.10 -22.55
CA ALA A 349 -14.03 32.14 -22.73
C ALA A 349 -13.83 31.32 -24.01
N PHE A 350 -13.07 30.21 -23.91
CA PHE A 350 -12.88 29.28 -25.01
C PHE A 350 -14.05 28.30 -25.12
N TYR A 351 -14.81 28.39 -26.20
CA TYR A 351 -15.86 27.42 -26.56
C TYR A 351 -15.42 26.55 -27.72
N VAL A 352 -14.24 25.95 -27.56
CA VAL A 352 -13.63 25.04 -28.55
C VAL A 352 -13.29 23.74 -27.90
N ASP A 353 -13.20 22.70 -28.70
CA ASP A 353 -12.86 21.35 -28.25
C ASP A 353 -11.45 21.29 -27.65
N ALA A 354 -10.46 21.86 -28.33
CA ALA A 354 -9.10 22.03 -27.84
C ALA A 354 -8.48 23.29 -28.41
N GLY A 355 -7.64 23.94 -27.63
CA GLY A 355 -6.95 25.17 -28.03
C GLY A 355 -5.56 25.26 -27.42
N LEU A 356 -4.76 26.14 -27.99
CA LEU A 356 -3.43 26.48 -27.48
C LEU A 356 -3.35 27.97 -27.22
N THR A 357 -2.95 28.36 -26.03
CA THR A 357 -2.76 29.75 -25.63
C THR A 357 -1.29 30.14 -25.81
N TYR A 358 -1.03 31.30 -26.37
CA TYR A 358 0.30 31.89 -26.50
C TYR A 358 0.38 33.20 -25.72
N ASP A 359 1.30 33.29 -24.76
CA ASP A 359 1.50 34.50 -23.93
C ASP A 359 2.20 35.66 -24.71
N VAL A 360 2.78 35.36 -25.86
CA VAL A 360 3.48 36.33 -26.66
C VAL A 360 2.96 36.27 -28.12
N PRO A 361 2.68 37.41 -28.76
CA PRO A 361 2.31 37.41 -30.17
C PRO A 361 3.43 36.79 -31.00
N VAL A 362 3.30 35.55 -31.37
CA VAL A 362 4.19 34.88 -32.32
C VAL A 362 3.54 35.01 -33.70
N ALA A 363 4.25 35.61 -34.64
CA ALA A 363 3.79 35.60 -36.03
C ALA A 363 3.85 34.16 -36.56
N ILE A 364 2.72 33.47 -36.52
CA ILE A 364 2.60 32.10 -37.03
C ILE A 364 2.30 32.21 -38.53
N SER A 365 3.32 32.01 -39.34
CA SER A 365 3.15 31.91 -40.81
C SER A 365 2.95 30.42 -41.14
N GLY A 366 1.80 30.10 -41.77
CA GLY A 366 1.59 28.78 -42.37
C GLY A 366 0.44 27.93 -41.78
N TYR A 367 -0.43 28.49 -40.92
CA TYR A 367 -1.67 27.81 -40.57
C TYR A 367 -2.74 28.01 -41.65
N THR A 368 -3.12 26.95 -42.30
CA THR A 368 -4.38 26.87 -43.04
C THR A 368 -5.42 26.33 -42.08
N GLN A 369 -6.50 27.07 -41.83
CA GLN A 369 -7.67 26.55 -41.16
C GLN A 369 -8.16 25.29 -41.89
N ALA A 370 -8.29 24.17 -41.16
CA ALA A 370 -8.91 22.96 -41.69
C ALA A 370 -10.43 23.04 -41.60
#